data_5b14933eeb605ebd127ee23185ff9422
#
_entry.id   5b14933eeb605ebd127ee23185ff9422
#
_cell.length_a   1.000
_cell.length_b   1.000
_cell.length_c   1.000
_cell.angle_alpha   90.00
_cell.angle_beta   90.00
_cell.angle_gamma   90.00
#
_symmetry.space_group_name_H-M   'P 1'
#
loop_
_entity.id
_entity.type
_entity.pdbx_description
1 polymer ?
#
loop_
_entity_poly.entity_id
_entity_poly.type
_entity_poly.pdbx_seq_one_letter_code
_entity_poly.pdbx_strand_id
1 'polypeptide(L)'
;MSAIQRAEARWRYLARHRESREAVLVASVPPLMVKTEANPGGLPKEVFDGFQVQVATNRSQLYRDLAAGPFYGYNRPGAKPSEAVIQNWWRQGMTGGAKAHYDGIVAFSQTDFTGDLKKISLAVLVMHGDDDQIVPYADSGPPSAKLLKNGELKTYKGFPHGMPTTEAASINADLLAFFQS
;
A
#
# COMPACT_ATOMS: atom_id res chain seq x y z
N MET A 1 13.93 0.73 -13.16
CA MET A 1 13.07 -0.10 -12.28
C MET A 1 12.10 0.81 -11.57
N SER A 2 10.78 0.57 -11.73
CA SER A 2 9.76 1.33 -11.01
C SER A 2 9.79 1.04 -9.50
N ALA A 3 9.17 1.89 -8.68
CA ALA A 3 9.04 1.65 -7.24
C ALA A 3 8.34 0.30 -6.96
N ILE A 4 7.42 -0.09 -7.83
CA ILE A 4 6.66 -1.34 -7.76
C ILE A 4 7.55 -2.54 -8.11
N GLN A 5 8.35 -2.46 -9.17
CA GLN A 5 9.34 -3.51 -9.48
C GLN A 5 10.38 -3.66 -8.37
N ARG A 6 10.74 -2.57 -7.68
CA ARG A 6 11.59 -2.63 -6.49
C ARG A 6 10.87 -3.28 -5.30
N ALA A 7 9.58 -3.01 -5.12
CA ALA A 7 8.78 -3.69 -4.11
C ALA A 7 8.67 -5.19 -4.41
N GLU A 8 8.30 -5.57 -5.63
CA GLU A 8 8.25 -6.99 -6.05
C GLU A 8 9.61 -7.67 -5.94
N ALA A 9 10.69 -7.01 -6.37
CA ALA A 9 12.05 -7.53 -6.22
C ALA A 9 12.43 -7.68 -4.73
N ARG A 10 12.02 -6.74 -3.88
CA ARG A 10 12.26 -6.79 -2.44
C ARG A 10 11.44 -7.89 -1.76
N TRP A 11 10.19 -8.12 -2.20
CA TRP A 11 9.39 -9.26 -1.74
C TRP A 11 10.02 -10.60 -2.10
N ARG A 12 10.47 -10.77 -3.34
CA ARG A 12 11.17 -11.97 -3.79
C ARG A 12 12.52 -12.12 -3.09
N TYR A 13 13.18 -11.01 -2.76
CA TYR A 13 14.42 -10.98 -1.99
C TYR A 13 14.19 -11.46 -0.55
N LEU A 14 13.24 -10.89 0.17
CA LEU A 14 12.88 -11.30 1.53
C LEU A 14 12.46 -12.77 1.61
N ALA A 15 11.74 -13.26 0.59
CA ALA A 15 11.37 -14.68 0.50
C ALA A 15 12.56 -15.64 0.25
N ARG A 16 13.71 -15.12 -0.19
CA ARG A 16 14.89 -15.93 -0.58
C ARG A 16 16.10 -15.78 0.33
N HIS A 17 16.21 -14.71 1.11
CA HIS A 17 17.44 -14.41 1.88
C HIS A 17 17.21 -14.66 3.38
N ARG A 18 18.02 -15.53 3.94
CA ARG A 18 18.00 -15.93 5.36
C ARG A 18 18.56 -14.85 6.33
N GLU A 19 18.95 -13.68 5.82
CA GLU A 19 19.58 -12.62 6.60
C GLU A 19 18.58 -11.68 7.29
N SER A 20 17.37 -11.55 6.74
CA SER A 20 16.31 -10.79 7.39
C SER A 20 15.58 -11.66 8.40
N ARG A 21 15.41 -11.17 9.62
CA ARG A 21 14.70 -11.89 10.70
C ARG A 21 13.23 -11.54 10.74
N GLU A 22 12.88 -10.35 10.30
CA GLU A 22 11.55 -9.74 10.42
C GLU A 22 11.21 -8.92 9.18
N ALA A 23 9.93 -8.71 8.93
CA ALA A 23 9.43 -7.83 7.88
C ALA A 23 8.17 -7.10 8.33
N VAL A 24 7.89 -5.95 7.73
CA VAL A 24 6.67 -5.19 8.01
C VAL A 24 5.94 -4.85 6.72
N LEU A 25 4.63 -5.02 6.72
CA LEU A 25 3.70 -4.61 5.70
C LEU A 25 2.89 -3.43 6.20
N VAL A 26 3.07 -2.25 5.61
CA VAL A 26 2.32 -1.07 6.01
C VAL A 26 1.41 -0.64 4.87
N ALA A 27 0.10 -0.67 5.09
CA ALA A 27 -0.92 -0.29 4.10
C ALA A 27 -0.62 -0.90 2.72
N SER A 28 -0.31 -2.19 2.70
CA SER A 28 0.27 -2.85 1.53
C SER A 28 -0.79 -3.52 0.65
N VAL A 29 -0.48 -3.69 -0.62
CA VAL A 29 -1.37 -4.22 -1.66
C VAL A 29 -1.76 -5.71 -1.53
N PRO A 30 -0.86 -6.62 -1.08
CA PRO A 30 -1.18 -8.06 -1.04
C PRO A 30 -2.46 -8.37 -0.25
N PRO A 31 -3.13 -9.51 -0.58
CA PRO A 31 -2.71 -10.53 -1.52
C PRO A 31 -3.01 -10.22 -2.98
N LEU A 32 -4.11 -9.54 -3.32
CA LEU A 32 -4.52 -9.19 -4.68
C LEU A 32 -5.56 -8.07 -4.62
N MET A 33 -5.38 -7.01 -5.42
CA MET A 33 -6.33 -5.89 -5.40
C MET A 33 -7.49 -6.06 -6.37
N VAL A 34 -7.22 -6.56 -7.58
CA VAL A 34 -8.26 -6.68 -8.59
C VAL A 34 -9.24 -7.79 -8.26
N LYS A 35 -10.52 -7.53 -8.54
CA LYS A 35 -11.59 -8.53 -8.42
C LYS A 35 -11.39 -9.64 -9.45
N THR A 36 -11.37 -10.87 -8.95
CA THR A 36 -11.30 -12.10 -9.74
C THR A 36 -12.21 -13.14 -9.10
N GLU A 37 -12.33 -14.29 -9.72
CA GLU A 37 -13.03 -15.44 -9.12
C GLU A 37 -12.38 -15.84 -7.77
N ALA A 38 -11.05 -15.80 -7.69
CA ALA A 38 -10.29 -16.10 -6.48
C ALA A 38 -10.27 -14.94 -5.45
N ASN A 39 -10.63 -13.72 -5.86
CA ASN A 39 -10.71 -12.52 -5.02
C ASN A 39 -12.03 -11.77 -5.29
N PRO A 40 -13.18 -12.30 -4.85
CA PRO A 40 -14.49 -11.70 -5.15
C PRO A 40 -14.71 -10.35 -4.45
N GLY A 41 -14.00 -10.06 -3.37
CA GLY A 41 -14.02 -8.78 -2.65
C GLY A 41 -13.20 -7.68 -3.31
N GLY A 42 -12.29 -8.02 -4.22
CA GLY A 42 -11.39 -7.05 -4.84
C GLY A 42 -12.08 -5.96 -5.65
N LEU A 43 -11.34 -4.91 -5.97
CA LEU A 43 -11.86 -3.78 -6.74
C LEU A 43 -12.06 -4.17 -8.22
N PRO A 44 -13.13 -3.68 -8.86
CA PRO A 44 -13.33 -3.88 -10.31
C PRO A 44 -12.14 -3.40 -11.12
N LYS A 45 -11.81 -4.11 -12.21
CA LYS A 45 -10.68 -3.77 -13.09
C LYS A 45 -10.80 -2.35 -13.64
N GLU A 46 -12.02 -1.91 -13.91
CA GLU A 46 -12.35 -0.58 -14.44
C GLU A 46 -11.86 0.56 -13.55
N VAL A 47 -11.73 0.34 -12.25
CA VAL A 47 -11.15 1.32 -11.32
C VAL A 47 -9.67 1.58 -11.69
N PHE A 48 -8.92 0.53 -11.95
CA PHE A 48 -7.51 0.61 -12.32
C PHE A 48 -7.31 1.12 -13.74
N ASP A 49 -8.16 0.72 -14.68
CA ASP A 49 -8.20 1.27 -16.04
C ASP A 49 -8.46 2.79 -16.00
N GLY A 50 -9.35 3.24 -15.12
CA GLY A 50 -9.60 4.66 -14.87
C GLY A 50 -8.37 5.42 -14.36
N PHE A 51 -7.59 4.82 -13.46
CA PHE A 51 -6.31 5.40 -13.03
C PHE A 51 -5.29 5.47 -14.18
N GLN A 52 -5.22 4.47 -15.04
CA GLN A 52 -4.35 4.50 -16.22
C GLN A 52 -4.73 5.64 -17.17
N VAL A 53 -6.03 5.83 -17.43
CA VAL A 53 -6.52 6.96 -18.23
C VAL A 53 -6.12 8.30 -17.59
N GLN A 54 -6.29 8.46 -16.29
CA GLN A 54 -5.92 9.69 -15.58
C GLN A 54 -4.41 9.94 -15.62
N VAL A 55 -3.58 8.90 -15.44
CA VAL A 55 -2.12 9.01 -15.57
C VAL A 55 -1.72 9.43 -16.99
N ALA A 56 -2.36 8.89 -18.02
CA ALA A 56 -2.08 9.23 -19.41
C ALA A 56 -2.55 10.65 -19.78
N THR A 57 -3.67 11.10 -19.22
CA THR A 57 -4.28 12.38 -19.56
C THR A 57 -3.70 13.54 -18.75
N ASN A 58 -3.66 13.41 -17.42
CA ASN A 58 -3.12 14.45 -16.51
C ASN A 58 -2.69 13.85 -15.18
N ARG A 59 -1.55 13.18 -15.16
CA ARG A 59 -0.99 12.58 -13.94
C ARG A 59 -0.71 13.61 -12.83
N SER A 60 -0.43 14.85 -13.22
CA SER A 60 -0.16 15.92 -12.26
C SER A 60 -1.41 16.20 -11.40
N GLN A 61 -2.57 16.30 -12.04
CA GLN A 61 -3.84 16.50 -11.34
C GLN A 61 -4.20 15.27 -10.50
N LEU A 62 -4.06 14.06 -11.08
CA LEU A 62 -4.34 12.82 -10.34
C LEU A 62 -3.56 12.75 -9.01
N TYR A 63 -2.25 13.01 -9.05
CA TYR A 63 -1.44 12.95 -7.82
C TYR A 63 -1.81 14.04 -6.83
N ARG A 64 -2.16 15.23 -7.34
CA ARG A 64 -2.65 16.31 -6.48
C ARG A 64 -3.93 15.91 -5.76
N ASP A 65 -4.90 15.37 -6.49
CA ASP A 65 -6.20 14.97 -5.96
C ASP A 65 -6.10 13.80 -4.98
N LEU A 66 -5.27 12.80 -5.28
CA LEU A 66 -5.02 11.69 -4.37
C LEU A 66 -4.44 12.18 -3.03
N ALA A 67 -3.41 13.03 -3.08
CA ALA A 67 -2.76 13.54 -1.88
C ALA A 67 -3.65 14.51 -1.09
N ALA A 68 -4.44 15.34 -1.77
CA ALA A 68 -5.37 16.29 -1.14
C ALA A 68 -6.63 15.61 -0.59
N GLY A 69 -6.85 14.36 -0.90
CA GLY A 69 -8.07 13.62 -0.56
C GLY A 69 -7.78 12.26 0.10
N PRO A 70 -8.06 11.16 -0.62
CA PRO A 70 -8.16 9.83 -0.02
C PRO A 70 -6.85 9.27 0.51
N PHE A 71 -5.70 9.67 -0.03
CA PHE A 71 -4.41 9.09 0.38
C PHE A 71 -4.08 9.39 1.85
N TYR A 72 -4.32 10.63 2.29
CA TYR A 72 -4.09 11.08 3.67
C TYR A 72 -5.37 11.22 4.48
N GLY A 73 -6.53 10.81 3.93
CA GLY A 73 -7.81 10.98 4.59
C GLY A 73 -8.26 12.44 4.70
N TYR A 74 -7.68 13.35 3.92
CA TYR A 74 -8.00 14.78 3.96
C TYR A 74 -9.40 15.13 3.44
N ASN A 75 -10.07 14.20 2.78
CA ASN A 75 -11.47 14.28 2.37
C ASN A 75 -12.46 13.91 3.49
N ARG A 76 -12.00 13.57 4.69
CA ARG A 76 -12.86 13.21 5.81
C ARG A 76 -13.35 14.45 6.58
N PRO A 77 -14.56 14.40 7.16
CA PRO A 77 -15.04 15.47 8.02
C PRO A 77 -14.07 15.77 9.17
N GLY A 78 -13.75 17.05 9.37
CA GLY A 78 -12.82 17.48 10.42
C GLY A 78 -11.35 17.29 10.13
N ALA A 79 -10.97 16.72 8.98
CA ALA A 79 -9.59 16.62 8.57
C ALA A 79 -8.91 18.00 8.49
N LYS A 80 -7.60 18.02 8.74
CA LYS A 80 -6.77 19.23 8.65
C LYS A 80 -5.69 19.03 7.57
N PRO A 81 -6.02 19.31 6.29
CA PRO A 81 -5.07 19.16 5.20
C PRO A 81 -3.80 19.98 5.40
N SER A 82 -2.66 19.37 5.17
CA SER A 82 -1.37 20.05 5.14
C SER A 82 -0.91 20.22 3.70
N GLU A 83 -0.93 21.47 3.23
CA GLU A 83 -0.49 21.80 1.86
C GLU A 83 0.97 21.36 1.63
N ALA A 84 1.84 21.51 2.62
CA ALA A 84 3.23 21.09 2.53
C ALA A 84 3.38 19.55 2.35
N VAL A 85 2.55 18.76 3.04
CA VAL A 85 2.52 17.30 2.88
C VAL A 85 2.00 16.93 1.49
N ILE A 86 0.92 17.56 1.03
CA ILE A 86 0.34 17.34 -0.29
C ILE A 86 1.34 17.65 -1.38
N GLN A 87 2.00 18.81 -1.33
CA GLN A 87 3.00 19.21 -2.31
C GLN A 87 4.24 18.31 -2.30
N ASN A 88 4.69 17.89 -1.12
CA ASN A 88 5.83 16.98 -1.02
C ASN A 88 5.53 15.63 -1.68
N TRP A 89 4.36 15.05 -1.44
CA TRP A 89 3.92 13.80 -2.05
C TRP A 89 3.76 13.95 -3.58
N TRP A 90 3.06 14.99 -4.01
CA TRP A 90 2.88 15.34 -5.42
C TRP A 90 4.22 15.45 -6.16
N ARG A 91 5.17 16.20 -5.59
CA ARG A 91 6.51 16.38 -6.19
C ARG A 91 7.24 15.04 -6.33
N GLN A 92 7.18 14.17 -5.32
CA GLN A 92 7.78 12.84 -5.39
C GLN A 92 7.13 12.00 -6.50
N GLY A 93 5.81 12.02 -6.63
CA GLY A 93 5.10 11.37 -7.71
C GLY A 93 5.54 11.89 -9.08
N MET A 94 5.71 13.20 -9.23
CA MET A 94 6.12 13.82 -10.50
C MET A 94 7.56 13.50 -10.91
N THR A 95 8.45 13.09 -10.01
CA THR A 95 9.82 12.66 -10.36
C THR A 95 9.85 11.28 -11.04
N GLY A 96 8.82 10.48 -10.92
CA GLY A 96 8.72 9.19 -11.59
C GLY A 96 8.37 9.32 -13.08
N GLY A 97 8.76 8.34 -13.88
CA GLY A 97 8.40 8.30 -15.31
C GLY A 97 6.92 8.03 -15.53
N ALA A 98 6.27 8.79 -16.43
CA ALA A 98 4.84 8.63 -16.71
C ALA A 98 4.47 7.20 -17.15
N LYS A 99 5.26 6.61 -18.07
CA LYS A 99 5.06 5.23 -18.50
C LYS A 99 5.21 4.22 -17.36
N ALA A 100 6.19 4.42 -16.48
CA ALA A 100 6.40 3.52 -15.35
C ALA A 100 5.22 3.57 -14.35
N HIS A 101 4.60 4.73 -14.18
CA HIS A 101 3.39 4.84 -13.35
C HIS A 101 2.18 4.20 -14.04
N TYR A 102 2.02 4.40 -15.34
CA TYR A 102 0.95 3.78 -16.13
C TYR A 102 1.03 2.24 -16.06
N ASP A 103 2.21 1.68 -16.37
CA ASP A 103 2.43 0.22 -16.31
C ASP A 103 2.36 -0.31 -14.86
N GLY A 104 2.78 0.53 -13.90
CA GLY A 104 2.77 0.22 -12.49
C GLY A 104 1.39 -0.04 -11.93
N ILE A 105 0.34 0.59 -12.48
CA ILE A 105 -1.05 0.35 -12.08
C ILE A 105 -1.43 -1.10 -12.34
N VAL A 106 -1.08 -1.66 -13.50
CA VAL A 106 -1.30 -3.07 -13.82
C VAL A 106 -0.52 -3.96 -12.87
N ALA A 107 0.76 -3.65 -12.64
CA ALA A 107 1.63 -4.46 -11.80
C ALA A 107 1.11 -4.59 -10.37
N PHE A 108 0.75 -3.48 -9.71
CA PHE A 108 0.29 -3.56 -8.33
C PHE A 108 -1.13 -4.11 -8.20
N SER A 109 -2.01 -3.86 -9.18
CA SER A 109 -3.42 -4.25 -9.07
C SER A 109 -3.70 -5.70 -9.46
N GLN A 110 -2.93 -6.26 -10.40
CA GLN A 110 -3.20 -7.56 -11.00
C GLN A 110 -2.20 -8.66 -10.61
N THR A 111 -1.15 -8.32 -9.85
CA THR A 111 -0.21 -9.34 -9.36
C THR A 111 -0.80 -10.07 -8.16
N ASP A 112 -0.94 -11.38 -8.25
CA ASP A 112 -1.37 -12.23 -7.14
C ASP A 112 -0.15 -12.62 -6.28
N PHE A 113 -0.10 -12.08 -5.06
CA PHE A 113 0.94 -12.36 -4.07
C PHE A 113 0.57 -13.48 -3.10
N THR A 114 -0.58 -14.14 -3.27
CA THR A 114 -1.06 -15.20 -2.37
C THR A 114 -0.03 -16.30 -2.18
N GLY A 115 0.59 -16.75 -3.28
CA GLY A 115 1.63 -17.78 -3.24
C GLY A 115 2.92 -17.31 -2.58
N ASP A 116 3.27 -16.04 -2.72
CA ASP A 116 4.50 -15.48 -2.12
C ASP A 116 4.33 -15.25 -0.62
N LEU A 117 3.17 -14.75 -0.17
CA LEU A 117 2.86 -14.60 1.27
C LEU A 117 2.98 -15.93 2.01
N LYS A 118 2.43 -17.02 1.44
CA LYS A 118 2.50 -18.37 2.03
C LYS A 118 3.92 -18.92 2.18
N LYS A 119 4.87 -18.45 1.38
CA LYS A 119 6.28 -18.88 1.42
C LYS A 119 7.10 -18.13 2.47
N ILE A 120 6.65 -16.96 2.92
CA ILE A 120 7.36 -16.14 3.91
C ILE A 120 7.34 -16.88 5.25
N SER A 121 8.53 -17.15 5.78
CA SER A 121 8.73 -17.82 7.09
C SER A 121 9.22 -16.88 8.19
N LEU A 122 9.48 -15.62 7.86
CA LEU A 122 9.86 -14.58 8.79
C LEU A 122 8.69 -14.17 9.68
N ALA A 123 8.97 -13.57 10.84
CA ALA A 123 7.97 -12.80 11.56
C ALA A 123 7.57 -11.58 10.71
N VAL A 124 6.27 -11.36 10.53
CA VAL A 124 5.76 -10.25 9.72
C VAL A 124 4.69 -9.49 10.47
N LEU A 125 4.93 -8.21 10.71
CA LEU A 125 3.91 -7.30 11.21
C LEU A 125 3.14 -6.68 10.03
N VAL A 126 1.83 -6.88 10.00
CA VAL A 126 0.91 -6.27 9.03
C VAL A 126 0.22 -5.10 9.72
N MET A 127 0.57 -3.88 9.30
CA MET A 127 0.02 -2.63 9.84
C MET A 127 -0.96 -2.02 8.82
N HIS A 128 -2.24 -1.87 9.16
CA HIS A 128 -3.24 -1.37 8.23
C HIS A 128 -4.30 -0.50 8.92
N GLY A 129 -4.60 0.65 8.32
CA GLY A 129 -5.70 1.50 8.78
C GLY A 129 -7.04 1.00 8.26
N ASP A 130 -8.07 0.98 9.10
CA ASP A 130 -9.40 0.52 8.68
C ASP A 130 -10.19 1.56 7.86
N ASP A 131 -9.67 2.78 7.73
CA ASP A 131 -10.17 3.84 6.82
C ASP A 131 -9.26 4.06 5.60
N ASP A 132 -8.48 3.06 5.22
CA ASP A 132 -7.66 3.11 4.01
C ASP A 132 -8.55 3.09 2.75
N GLN A 133 -8.61 4.23 2.06
CA GLN A 133 -9.42 4.44 0.86
C GLN A 133 -8.64 4.12 -0.43
N ILE A 134 -7.37 3.78 -0.35
CA ILE A 134 -6.49 3.45 -1.49
C ILE A 134 -6.36 1.94 -1.61
N VAL A 135 -6.04 1.26 -0.51
CA VAL A 135 -5.96 -0.19 -0.41
C VAL A 135 -6.98 -0.65 0.63
N PRO A 136 -8.16 -1.14 0.22
CA PRO A 136 -9.21 -1.48 1.16
C PRO A 136 -8.73 -2.48 2.22
N TYR A 137 -8.92 -2.12 3.49
CA TYR A 137 -8.48 -2.91 4.63
C TYR A 137 -8.95 -4.37 4.55
N ALA A 138 -10.24 -4.58 4.24
CA ALA A 138 -10.85 -5.91 4.23
C ALA A 138 -10.22 -6.86 3.19
N ASP A 139 -9.70 -6.29 2.09
CA ASP A 139 -9.16 -7.06 0.97
C ASP A 139 -7.63 -7.23 1.05
N SER A 140 -6.97 -6.59 2.02
CA SER A 140 -5.51 -6.60 2.12
C SER A 140 -5.00 -7.00 3.51
N GLY A 141 -5.13 -6.16 4.53
CA GLY A 141 -4.52 -6.38 5.85
C GLY A 141 -4.84 -7.74 6.47
N PRO A 142 -6.12 -8.03 6.77
CA PRO A 142 -6.51 -9.30 7.38
C PRO A 142 -6.20 -10.53 6.51
N PRO A 143 -6.48 -10.54 5.17
CA PRO A 143 -6.10 -11.66 4.32
C PRO A 143 -4.59 -11.89 4.26
N SER A 144 -3.78 -10.82 4.20
CA SER A 144 -2.32 -10.94 4.22
C SER A 144 -1.81 -11.60 5.49
N ALA A 145 -2.25 -11.12 6.66
CA ALA A 145 -1.84 -11.69 7.94
C ALA A 145 -2.24 -13.16 8.07
N LYS A 146 -3.41 -13.55 7.55
CA LYS A 146 -3.89 -14.93 7.56
C LYS A 146 -3.08 -15.87 6.65
N LEU A 147 -2.53 -15.34 5.55
CA LEU A 147 -1.74 -16.13 4.59
C LEU A 147 -0.29 -16.33 5.05
N LEU A 148 0.23 -15.42 5.85
CA LEU A 148 1.58 -15.49 6.40
C LEU A 148 1.69 -16.59 7.46
N LYS A 149 2.84 -17.27 7.52
CA LYS A 149 3.09 -18.30 8.53
C LYS A 149 3.22 -17.73 9.94
N ASN A 150 3.88 -16.57 10.05
CA ASN A 150 4.14 -15.86 11.29
C ASN A 150 3.70 -14.40 11.13
N GLY A 151 2.42 -14.19 10.74
CA GLY A 151 1.83 -12.88 10.52
C GLY A 151 1.14 -12.36 11.77
N GLU A 152 1.46 -11.15 12.20
CA GLU A 152 0.74 -10.40 13.22
C GLU A 152 0.00 -9.23 12.55
N LEU A 153 -1.29 -9.07 12.81
CA LEU A 153 -2.09 -7.95 12.30
C LEU A 153 -2.26 -6.88 13.36
N LYS A 154 -1.86 -5.66 13.03
CA LYS A 154 -2.18 -4.46 13.81
C LYS A 154 -3.09 -3.53 13.01
N THR A 155 -4.33 -3.39 13.47
CA THR A 155 -5.35 -2.53 12.85
C THR A 155 -5.36 -1.17 13.54
N TYR A 156 -5.38 -0.11 12.73
CA TYR A 156 -5.44 1.27 13.21
C TYR A 156 -6.79 1.89 12.86
N LYS A 157 -7.59 2.17 13.89
CA LYS A 157 -8.94 2.69 13.72
C LYS A 157 -8.95 4.11 13.16
N GLY A 158 -9.58 4.29 12.02
CA GLY A 158 -9.74 5.59 11.35
C GLY A 158 -8.47 6.10 10.66
N PHE A 159 -7.40 5.31 10.57
CA PHE A 159 -6.17 5.75 9.92
C PHE A 159 -6.26 5.56 8.40
N PRO A 160 -5.78 6.56 7.63
CA PRO A 160 -5.77 6.52 6.17
C PRO A 160 -4.59 5.72 5.63
N HIS A 161 -4.52 5.57 4.29
CA HIS A 161 -3.40 4.94 3.60
C HIS A 161 -2.04 5.58 3.93
N GLY A 162 -2.00 6.90 3.96
CA GLY A 162 -0.80 7.68 4.28
C GLY A 162 -0.45 7.76 5.76
N MET A 163 -0.98 6.88 6.60
CA MET A 163 -0.76 6.87 8.06
C MET A 163 0.70 6.95 8.51
N PRO A 164 1.72 6.45 7.77
CA PRO A 164 3.11 6.67 8.17
C PRO A 164 3.53 8.14 8.23
N THR A 165 2.80 9.01 7.54
CA THR A 165 3.04 10.47 7.55
C THR A 165 2.11 11.18 8.53
N THR A 166 0.80 10.87 8.50
CA THR A 166 -0.19 11.58 9.32
C THR A 166 -0.19 11.14 10.78
N GLU A 167 0.17 9.87 11.02
CA GLU A 167 0.15 9.22 12.34
C GLU A 167 1.53 8.68 12.73
N ALA A 168 2.59 9.40 12.32
CA ALA A 168 3.98 8.96 12.42
C ALA A 168 4.38 8.52 13.85
N ALA A 169 3.87 9.19 14.89
CA ALA A 169 4.20 8.86 16.28
C ALA A 169 3.75 7.43 16.64
N SER A 170 2.49 7.07 16.30
CA SER A 170 1.93 5.75 16.57
C SER A 170 2.63 4.67 15.74
N ILE A 171 2.80 4.94 14.45
CA ILE A 171 3.41 3.97 13.52
C ILE A 171 4.87 3.70 13.89
N ASN A 172 5.66 4.74 14.21
CA ASN A 172 7.06 4.58 14.58
C ASN A 172 7.23 3.85 15.93
N ALA A 173 6.35 4.11 16.91
CA ALA A 173 6.39 3.41 18.18
C ALA A 173 6.18 1.90 18.01
N ASP A 174 5.22 1.51 17.17
CA ASP A 174 4.91 0.11 16.90
C ASP A 174 5.99 -0.59 16.07
N LEU A 175 6.55 0.11 15.08
CA LEU A 175 7.71 -0.39 14.32
C LEU A 175 8.91 -0.63 15.25
N LEU A 176 9.20 0.33 16.14
CA LEU A 176 10.30 0.20 17.08
C LEU A 176 10.09 -0.98 18.03
N ALA A 177 8.88 -1.14 18.58
CA ALA A 177 8.54 -2.25 19.46
C ALA A 177 8.72 -3.61 18.76
N PHE A 178 8.26 -3.72 17.50
CA PHE A 178 8.37 -4.95 16.72
C PHE A 178 9.83 -5.33 16.43
N PHE A 179 10.69 -4.36 16.06
CA PHE A 179 12.08 -4.64 15.75
C PHE A 179 12.98 -4.79 17.00
N GLN A 180 12.44 -4.60 18.18
CA GLN A 180 13.15 -4.80 19.46
C GLN A 180 12.70 -6.06 20.22
N SER A 181 11.71 -6.80 19.68
CA SER A 181 11.11 -7.99 20.32
C SER A 181 11.95 -9.30 20.16
#